data_d585e699500ee9491caecb40b8bbdcee
#
_entry.id   d585e699500ee9491caecb40b8bbdcee
#
_cell.length_a   1.000
_cell.length_b   1.000
_cell.length_c   1.000
_cell.angle_alpha   90.00
_cell.angle_beta   90.00
_cell.angle_gamma   90.00
#
_symmetry.space_group_name_H-M   'P 1'
#
loop_
_entity.id
_entity.type
_entity.pdbx_description
1 polymer ?
#
loop_
_entity_poly.entity_id
_entity_poly.type
_entity_poly.pdbx_seq_one_letter_code
_entity_poly.pdbx_strand_id
1 'polypeptide(L)'
;MGKADVNVNIWLSEKKRFANLFNGVIYGGRQVILPEDLEEVNPVSSISVKNRAGKTKNMKKYRDIIMKWRNQATLVLLANESQDKIHYAMPHKVMLYDGMDYETQIRNNWKNFNDRRKQNKKAGQPLEHLTAGEYLSRFRKKDRLIPIISLVFYYGSKPWDGPVDLYDMFQLEGTKEENEILEKYLPNYKINLVDAERLEDVEKFSDDLQVILTMLRYRDSKEELTDYINENKKFFQNVDYETSQAMKAFLNMKQIPGEAEHKEEMIDMCKAIQEMYDDGVKDGIQKGVERGIAAVIRTCRNLNVSEEDTLNNVQREYELSMEEAKKYLETYWR
;
A
#
# COMPACT_ATOMS: atom_id res chain seq x y z
N MET A 1 -9.31 -2.03 5.48
CA MET A 1 -7.98 -2.64 5.27
C MET A 1 -8.18 -4.07 4.84
N GLY A 2 -7.71 -4.45 3.67
CA GLY A 2 -7.74 -5.83 3.18
C GLY A 2 -6.73 -6.69 3.94
N LYS A 3 -6.89 -8.03 3.90
CA LYS A 3 -5.89 -8.94 4.53
C LYS A 3 -4.50 -8.81 3.90
N ALA A 4 -4.43 -8.54 2.60
CA ALA A 4 -3.19 -8.34 1.87
C ALA A 4 -2.38 -7.15 2.40
N ASP A 5 -3.06 -6.02 2.65
CA ASP A 5 -2.42 -4.80 3.16
C ASP A 5 -1.85 -4.97 4.56
N VAL A 6 -2.51 -5.78 5.39
CA VAL A 6 -2.02 -6.09 6.73
C VAL A 6 -0.67 -6.79 6.66
N ASN A 7 -0.51 -7.75 5.75
CA ASN A 7 0.73 -8.50 5.60
C ASN A 7 1.88 -7.65 5.06
N VAL A 8 1.60 -6.80 4.07
CA VAL A 8 2.60 -5.86 3.53
C VAL A 8 3.01 -4.85 4.61
N ASN A 9 2.06 -4.35 5.39
CA ASN A 9 2.36 -3.43 6.49
C ASN A 9 3.18 -4.09 7.61
N ILE A 10 2.87 -5.32 8.00
CA ILE A 10 3.67 -6.08 8.96
C ILE A 10 5.11 -6.22 8.44
N TRP A 11 5.28 -6.66 7.20
CA TRP A 11 6.58 -6.85 6.59
C TRP A 11 7.39 -5.56 6.50
N LEU A 12 6.78 -4.45 6.08
CA LEU A 12 7.43 -3.14 6.00
C LEU A 12 7.61 -2.46 7.36
N SER A 13 6.95 -2.95 8.43
CA SER A 13 7.12 -2.41 9.78
C SER A 13 8.38 -2.91 10.47
N GLU A 14 9.05 -3.93 9.95
CA GLU A 14 10.37 -4.30 10.44
C GLU A 14 11.36 -3.15 10.24
N LYS A 15 12.02 -2.75 11.32
CA LYS A 15 12.86 -1.54 11.36
C LYS A 15 13.96 -1.52 10.29
N LYS A 16 14.53 -2.69 9.98
CA LYS A 16 15.56 -2.81 8.94
C LYS A 16 15.00 -2.51 7.56
N ARG A 17 13.86 -3.11 7.19
CA ARG A 17 13.19 -2.87 5.90
C ARG A 17 12.67 -1.44 5.80
N PHE A 18 12.07 -0.94 6.89
CA PHE A 18 11.60 0.44 6.95
C PHE A 18 12.73 1.45 6.74
N ALA A 19 13.85 1.29 7.47
CA ALA A 19 15.02 2.14 7.31
C ALA A 19 15.58 2.06 5.87
N ASN A 20 15.69 0.86 5.33
CA ASN A 20 16.17 0.61 3.97
C ASN A 20 15.28 1.31 2.92
N LEU A 21 13.95 1.20 3.05
CA LEU A 21 13.01 1.87 2.14
C LEU A 21 13.22 3.39 2.16
N PHE A 22 13.27 3.99 3.34
CA PHE A 22 13.49 5.44 3.47
C PHE A 22 14.90 5.88 3.02
N ASN A 23 15.92 5.08 3.28
CA ASN A 23 17.28 5.34 2.79
C ASN A 23 17.35 5.29 1.26
N GLY A 24 16.69 4.32 0.63
CA GLY A 24 16.62 4.24 -0.82
C GLY A 24 15.96 5.46 -1.44
N VAL A 25 14.81 5.86 -0.90
CA VAL A 25 14.00 6.96 -1.46
C VAL A 25 14.62 8.34 -1.19
N ILE A 26 15.07 8.59 0.04
CA ILE A 26 15.51 9.93 0.46
C ILE A 26 17.00 10.14 0.23
N TYR A 27 17.80 9.12 0.50
CA TYR A 27 19.26 9.23 0.52
C TYR A 27 19.95 8.48 -0.61
N GLY A 28 19.19 7.97 -1.60
CA GLY A 28 19.73 7.24 -2.75
C GLY A 28 20.51 5.98 -2.36
N GLY A 29 20.05 5.28 -1.32
CA GLY A 29 20.64 4.04 -0.81
C GLY A 29 21.72 4.21 0.25
N ARG A 30 22.15 5.46 0.54
CA ARG A 30 23.09 5.71 1.65
C ARG A 30 22.43 5.37 2.97
N GLN A 31 23.11 4.59 3.81
CA GLN A 31 22.61 4.13 5.12
C GLN A 31 22.73 5.25 6.18
N VAL A 32 21.80 6.21 6.13
CA VAL A 32 21.74 7.37 7.03
C VAL A 32 20.75 7.11 8.16
N ILE A 33 19.62 6.46 7.87
CA ILE A 33 18.64 6.02 8.85
C ILE A 33 19.02 4.62 9.27
N LEU A 34 19.39 4.45 10.55
CA LEU A 34 19.73 3.15 11.10
C LEU A 34 18.52 2.54 11.82
N PRO A 35 18.31 1.21 11.74
CA PRO A 35 17.18 0.54 12.40
C PRO A 35 17.10 0.79 13.91
N GLU A 36 18.26 0.86 14.59
CA GLU A 36 18.37 1.16 16.02
C GLU A 36 17.97 2.59 16.39
N ASP A 37 17.98 3.50 15.42
CA ASP A 37 17.57 4.88 15.63
C ASP A 37 16.05 5.10 15.48
N LEU A 38 15.33 4.06 15.08
CA LEU A 38 13.89 4.12 14.86
C LEU A 38 13.12 3.70 16.11
N GLU A 39 12.14 4.50 16.48
CA GLU A 39 11.17 4.23 17.55
C GLU A 39 9.76 4.15 16.98
N GLU A 40 9.08 3.03 17.19
CA GLU A 40 7.70 2.85 16.74
C GLU A 40 6.75 3.79 17.48
N VAL A 41 5.79 4.36 16.74
CA VAL A 41 4.76 5.24 17.29
C VAL A 41 3.40 4.65 16.99
N ASN A 42 2.48 4.76 17.93
CA ASN A 42 1.11 4.31 17.71
C ASN A 42 0.51 5.02 16.49
N PRO A 43 0.10 4.28 15.44
CA PRO A 43 -0.41 4.86 14.20
C PRO A 43 -1.82 5.47 14.34
N VAL A 44 -2.48 5.27 15.47
CA VAL A 44 -3.83 5.80 15.72
C VAL A 44 -3.74 7.13 16.46
N SER A 45 -4.05 8.21 15.78
CA SER A 45 -4.25 9.51 16.42
C SER A 45 -5.68 10.00 16.19
N SER A 46 -6.24 10.69 17.17
CA SER A 46 -7.57 11.28 17.07
C SER A 46 -7.54 12.75 17.43
N ILE A 47 -8.15 13.57 16.60
CA ILE A 47 -8.40 14.98 16.91
C ILE A 47 -9.88 15.18 17.11
N SER A 48 -10.22 15.82 18.23
CA SER A 48 -11.59 16.25 18.52
C SER A 48 -11.80 17.65 17.96
N VAL A 49 -12.65 17.77 16.96
CA VAL A 49 -13.03 19.06 16.37
C VAL A 49 -14.44 19.40 16.84
N LYS A 50 -14.60 20.58 17.44
CA LYS A 50 -15.94 21.10 17.77
C LYS A 50 -16.51 21.81 16.54
N ASN A 51 -17.69 21.40 16.10
CA ASN A 51 -18.42 22.13 15.08
C ASN A 51 -19.03 23.44 15.62
N ARG A 52 -19.57 24.28 14.73
CA ARG A 52 -20.23 25.53 15.12
C ARG A 52 -21.40 25.35 16.10
N ALA A 53 -21.99 24.17 16.15
CA ALA A 53 -23.07 23.83 17.07
C ALA A 53 -22.56 23.24 18.42
N GLY A 54 -21.26 23.31 18.70
CA GLY A 54 -20.66 22.82 19.94
C GLY A 54 -20.52 21.29 20.03
N LYS A 55 -20.99 20.53 19.02
CA LYS A 55 -20.84 19.07 19.00
C LYS A 55 -19.41 18.69 18.67
N THR A 56 -18.82 17.85 19.52
CA THR A 56 -17.48 17.32 19.28
C THR A 56 -17.53 16.17 18.28
N LYS A 57 -16.85 16.31 17.15
CA LYS A 57 -16.62 15.22 16.21
C LYS A 57 -15.17 14.75 16.35
N ASN A 58 -15.02 13.50 16.74
CA ASN A 58 -13.70 12.88 16.77
C ASN A 58 -13.34 12.40 15.37
N MET A 59 -12.33 13.01 14.79
CA MET A 59 -11.71 12.49 13.55
C MET A 59 -10.62 11.52 13.99
N LYS A 60 -10.84 10.24 13.72
CA LYS A 60 -9.80 9.21 13.86
C LYS A 60 -9.00 9.17 12.57
N LYS A 61 -7.71 9.14 12.72
CA LYS A 61 -6.73 9.04 11.66
C LYS A 61 -6.04 7.69 11.80
N TYR A 62 -5.97 6.97 10.73
CA TYR A 62 -5.23 5.71 10.65
C TYR A 62 -4.09 5.94 9.65
N ARG A 63 -2.87 5.79 10.10
CA ARG A 63 -1.68 5.67 9.27
C ARG A 63 -1.20 4.24 9.37
N ASP A 64 -0.55 3.74 8.33
CA ASP A 64 -0.19 2.34 8.31
C ASP A 64 1.02 2.10 9.23
N ILE A 65 2.13 2.81 9.01
CA ILE A 65 3.33 2.69 9.84
C ILE A 65 3.86 4.08 10.17
N ILE A 66 4.20 4.32 11.44
CA ILE A 66 4.84 5.56 11.89
C ILE A 66 6.04 5.21 12.75
N MET A 67 7.20 5.78 12.41
CA MET A 67 8.40 5.67 13.23
C MET A 67 9.03 7.05 13.45
N LYS A 68 9.50 7.31 14.67
CA LYS A 68 10.37 8.45 14.95
C LYS A 68 11.81 8.06 14.67
N TRP A 69 12.48 8.90 13.91
CA TRP A 69 13.91 8.78 13.68
C TRP A 69 14.65 9.75 14.57
N ARG A 70 15.10 9.27 15.74
CA ARG A 70 15.65 10.11 16.80
C ARG A 70 14.69 11.30 17.07
N ASN A 71 15.24 12.52 17.23
CA ASN A 71 14.42 13.76 17.28
C ASN A 71 14.49 14.57 15.97
N GLN A 72 14.85 13.94 14.84
CA GLN A 72 15.08 14.63 13.58
C GLN A 72 13.84 14.69 12.71
N ALA A 73 13.12 13.56 12.59
CA ALA A 73 11.93 13.48 11.77
C ALA A 73 10.96 12.39 12.27
N THR A 74 9.68 12.54 11.91
CA THR A 74 8.69 11.47 11.98
C THR A 74 8.54 10.91 10.58
N LEU A 75 8.86 9.64 10.41
CA LEU A 75 8.75 8.92 9.13
C LEU A 75 7.43 8.18 9.10
N VAL A 76 6.67 8.38 8.04
CA VAL A 76 5.35 7.79 7.86
C VAL A 76 5.31 7.03 6.55
N LEU A 77 4.88 5.79 6.61
CA LEU A 77 4.60 4.98 5.44
C LEU A 77 3.08 4.78 5.32
N LEU A 78 2.56 5.10 4.16
CA LEU A 78 1.20 4.83 3.75
C LEU A 78 1.29 3.78 2.64
N ALA A 79 0.99 2.52 2.96
CA ALA A 79 0.85 1.48 1.96
C ALA A 79 -0.54 1.61 1.33
N ASN A 80 -0.61 1.81 0.02
CA ASN A 80 -1.88 1.99 -0.67
C ASN A 80 -2.52 0.64 -0.96
N GLU A 81 -3.66 0.43 -0.34
CA GLU A 81 -4.36 -0.84 -0.13
C GLU A 81 -4.90 -1.53 -1.37
N SER A 82 -4.90 -0.94 -2.53
CA SER A 82 -5.72 -1.53 -3.59
C SER A 82 -4.94 -1.79 -4.85
N GLN A 83 -4.77 -3.04 -5.17
CA GLN A 83 -4.29 -3.49 -6.49
C GLN A 83 -5.12 -2.91 -7.65
N ASP A 84 -6.37 -2.48 -7.38
CA ASP A 84 -7.30 -1.98 -8.39
C ASP A 84 -7.77 -0.55 -8.17
N LYS A 85 -7.39 0.15 -7.09
CA LYS A 85 -7.94 1.46 -6.75
C LYS A 85 -6.90 2.46 -6.30
N ILE A 86 -6.51 3.31 -7.21
CA ILE A 86 -5.72 4.50 -6.92
C ILE A 86 -6.56 5.48 -6.09
N HIS A 87 -5.98 6.03 -5.05
CA HIS A 87 -6.66 7.04 -4.24
C HIS A 87 -6.44 8.43 -4.84
N TYR A 88 -7.34 8.87 -5.71
CA TYR A 88 -7.22 10.13 -6.45
C TYR A 88 -7.16 11.40 -5.59
N ALA A 89 -7.47 11.35 -4.31
CA ALA A 89 -7.29 12.46 -3.37
C ALA A 89 -6.08 12.26 -2.44
N MET A 90 -5.05 11.54 -2.86
CA MET A 90 -3.91 11.19 -2.01
C MET A 90 -3.12 12.42 -1.53
N PRO A 91 -2.80 13.44 -2.35
CA PRO A 91 -2.13 14.64 -1.88
C PRO A 91 -2.89 15.35 -0.75
N HIS A 92 -4.20 15.51 -0.90
CA HIS A 92 -5.06 16.07 0.14
C HIS A 92 -5.07 15.20 1.41
N LYS A 93 -5.15 13.86 1.27
CA LYS A 93 -5.13 12.93 2.42
C LYS A 93 -3.83 13.07 3.21
N VAL A 94 -2.68 13.07 2.53
CA VAL A 94 -1.37 13.21 3.17
C VAL A 94 -1.23 14.57 3.85
N MET A 95 -1.56 15.65 3.14
CA MET A 95 -1.54 17.02 3.68
C MET A 95 -2.38 17.15 4.95
N LEU A 96 -3.61 16.63 4.92
CA LEU A 96 -4.51 16.68 6.08
C LEU A 96 -3.92 15.93 7.27
N TYR A 97 -3.36 14.75 7.04
CA TYR A 97 -2.82 13.91 8.09
C TYR A 97 -1.54 14.50 8.68
N ASP A 98 -0.65 15.04 7.87
CA ASP A 98 0.55 15.72 8.34
C ASP A 98 0.20 16.98 9.13
N GLY A 99 -0.77 17.77 8.65
CA GLY A 99 -1.30 18.92 9.38
C GLY A 99 -1.88 18.56 10.75
N MET A 100 -2.62 17.43 10.85
CA MET A 100 -3.13 16.94 12.14
C MET A 100 -2.00 16.51 13.09
N ASP A 101 -0.91 15.97 12.59
CA ASP A 101 0.24 15.61 13.42
C ASP A 101 1.01 16.84 13.90
N TYR A 102 1.18 17.86 13.05
CA TYR A 102 1.75 19.14 13.48
C TYR A 102 0.89 19.80 14.56
N GLU A 103 -0.43 19.81 14.40
CA GLU A 103 -1.34 20.31 15.45
C GLU A 103 -1.18 19.51 16.77
N THR A 104 -1.01 18.19 16.66
CA THR A 104 -0.77 17.33 17.83
C THR A 104 0.54 17.67 18.51
N GLN A 105 1.61 17.93 17.76
CA GLN A 105 2.89 18.38 18.31
C GLN A 105 2.75 19.72 19.04
N ILE A 106 2.04 20.69 18.44
CA ILE A 106 1.79 22.02 19.07
C ILE A 106 1.08 21.83 20.42
N ARG A 107 -0.01 21.04 20.43
CA ARG A 107 -0.77 20.77 21.66
C ARG A 107 0.07 20.09 22.75
N ASN A 108 0.86 19.10 22.36
CA ASN A 108 1.72 18.38 23.29
C ASN A 108 2.84 19.28 23.84
N ASN A 109 3.48 20.10 23.00
CA ASN A 109 4.49 21.05 23.42
C ASN A 109 3.91 22.06 24.42
N TRP A 110 2.71 22.58 24.14
CA TRP A 110 2.02 23.50 25.04
C TRP A 110 1.62 22.85 26.36
N LYS A 111 1.11 21.62 26.33
CA LYS A 111 0.78 20.84 27.53
C LYS A 111 2.02 20.60 28.40
N ASN A 112 3.09 20.10 27.79
CA ASN A 112 4.34 19.83 28.50
C ASN A 112 4.94 21.10 29.13
N PHE A 113 4.86 22.22 28.42
CA PHE A 113 5.27 23.52 28.96
C PHE A 113 4.44 23.92 30.20
N ASN A 114 3.11 23.83 30.10
CA ASN A 114 2.23 24.18 31.23
C ASN A 114 2.44 23.27 32.45
N ASP A 115 2.65 21.99 32.21
CA ASP A 115 2.89 21.04 33.31
C ASP A 115 4.22 21.33 34.01
N ARG A 116 5.30 21.62 33.25
CA ARG A 116 6.57 22.11 33.81
C ARG A 116 6.40 23.42 34.58
N ARG A 117 5.65 24.36 34.03
CA ARG A 117 5.35 25.66 34.68
C ARG A 117 4.64 25.47 36.04
N LYS A 118 3.66 24.53 36.09
CA LYS A 118 2.98 24.19 37.37
C LYS A 118 3.94 23.58 38.39
N GLN A 119 4.83 22.69 37.95
CA GLN A 119 5.85 22.08 38.80
C GLN A 119 6.82 23.12 39.33
N ASN A 120 7.36 24.00 38.49
CA ASN A 120 8.25 25.08 38.87
C ASN A 120 7.59 26.03 39.88
N LYS A 121 6.31 26.37 39.69
CA LYS A 121 5.53 27.20 40.62
C LYS A 121 5.43 26.54 42.00
N LYS A 122 5.17 25.22 42.06
CA LYS A 122 5.12 24.46 43.33
C LYS A 122 6.48 24.38 44.00
N ALA A 123 7.56 24.34 43.23
CA ALA A 123 8.94 24.28 43.73
C ALA A 123 9.55 25.67 44.02
N GLY A 124 8.78 26.77 43.91
CA GLY A 124 9.30 28.12 44.14
C GLY A 124 10.32 28.59 43.07
N GLN A 125 10.40 27.93 41.94
CA GLN A 125 11.34 28.25 40.85
C GLN A 125 10.83 29.39 39.96
N PRO A 126 11.72 30.17 39.32
CA PRO A 126 11.32 31.21 38.39
C PRO A 126 10.44 30.67 37.24
N LEU A 127 9.39 31.43 36.94
CA LEU A 127 8.49 31.08 35.84
C LEU A 127 8.94 31.77 34.55
N GLU A 128 8.99 31.04 33.48
CA GLU A 128 9.21 31.59 32.13
C GLU A 128 8.08 32.58 31.78
N HIS A 129 8.47 33.81 31.40
CA HIS A 129 7.54 34.83 30.97
C HIS A 129 7.11 34.59 29.53
N LEU A 130 5.80 34.56 29.29
CA LEU A 130 5.20 34.42 27.98
C LEU A 130 4.77 35.80 27.44
N THR A 131 5.01 36.06 26.18
CA THR A 131 4.38 37.17 25.48
C THR A 131 2.91 36.87 25.21
N ALA A 132 2.10 37.90 24.95
CA ALA A 132 0.70 37.75 24.58
C ALA A 132 0.54 36.89 23.30
N GLY A 133 1.45 37.04 22.33
CA GLY A 133 1.44 36.27 21.08
C GLY A 133 1.72 34.76 21.29
N GLU A 134 2.70 34.43 22.16
CA GLU A 134 3.00 33.04 22.51
C GLU A 134 1.85 32.36 23.27
N TYR A 135 1.19 33.13 24.14
CA TYR A 135 0.02 32.62 24.86
C TYR A 135 -1.16 32.38 23.93
N LEU A 136 -1.42 33.30 23.00
CA LEU A 136 -2.53 33.21 22.05
C LEU A 136 -2.31 32.06 21.05
N SER A 137 -1.11 31.98 20.48
CA SER A 137 -0.75 30.95 19.50
C SER A 137 -0.51 29.57 20.11
N ARG A 138 -0.30 29.48 21.43
CA ARG A 138 0.14 28.27 22.13
C ARG A 138 1.46 27.71 21.59
N PHE A 139 2.27 28.57 20.99
CA PHE A 139 3.54 28.23 20.38
C PHE A 139 4.56 29.31 20.72
N ARG A 140 5.65 28.93 21.40
CA ARG A 140 6.68 29.84 21.87
C ARG A 140 7.68 30.13 20.76
N LYS A 141 8.34 31.28 20.75
CA LYS A 141 9.37 31.63 19.77
C LYS A 141 10.49 30.59 19.64
N LYS A 142 10.77 29.87 20.72
CA LYS A 142 11.79 28.83 20.77
C LYS A 142 11.27 27.43 20.40
N ASP A 143 9.97 27.25 20.32
CA ASP A 143 9.40 25.97 19.93
C ASP A 143 9.71 25.66 18.46
N ARG A 144 9.90 24.39 18.17
CA ARG A 144 10.10 23.87 16.81
C ARG A 144 9.23 22.63 16.65
N LEU A 145 8.78 22.39 15.44
CA LEU A 145 8.10 21.16 15.06
C LEU A 145 9.12 20.16 14.54
N ILE A 146 8.89 18.91 14.83
CA ILE A 146 9.62 17.80 14.22
C ILE A 146 9.02 17.60 12.83
N PRO A 147 9.81 17.68 11.75
CA PRO A 147 9.32 17.49 10.41
C PRO A 147 8.73 16.08 10.21
N ILE A 148 7.73 15.98 9.36
CA ILE A 148 7.08 14.73 9.00
C ILE A 148 7.42 14.44 7.55
N ILE A 149 7.87 13.22 7.27
CA ILE A 149 8.16 12.74 5.92
C ILE A 149 7.24 11.56 5.65
N SER A 150 6.26 11.74 4.79
CA SER A 150 5.30 10.71 4.41
C SER A 150 5.67 10.11 3.05
N LEU A 151 5.84 8.78 2.98
CA LEU A 151 5.95 8.03 1.73
C LEU A 151 4.62 7.35 1.42
N VAL A 152 4.23 7.38 0.17
CA VAL A 152 3.09 6.61 -0.37
C VAL A 152 3.68 5.43 -1.14
N PHE A 153 3.55 4.23 -0.58
CA PHE A 153 4.04 2.99 -1.19
C PHE A 153 2.91 2.33 -1.98
N TYR A 154 3.01 2.39 -3.30
CA TYR A 154 2.05 1.83 -4.23
C TYR A 154 2.63 0.57 -4.89
N TYR A 155 1.88 -0.54 -4.85
CA TYR A 155 2.28 -1.82 -5.43
C TYR A 155 1.20 -2.42 -6.35
N GLY A 156 0.33 -1.56 -6.88
CA GLY A 156 -0.71 -1.96 -7.84
C GLY A 156 -0.14 -2.38 -9.19
N SER A 157 -0.85 -3.27 -9.91
CA SER A 157 -0.46 -3.74 -11.25
C SER A 157 -0.61 -2.67 -12.34
N LYS A 158 -1.47 -1.67 -12.13
CA LYS A 158 -1.60 -0.55 -13.05
C LYS A 158 -0.66 0.58 -12.66
N PRO A 159 -0.12 1.34 -13.63
CA PRO A 159 0.62 2.56 -13.33
C PRO A 159 -0.19 3.51 -12.47
N TRP A 160 0.49 4.24 -11.58
CA TRP A 160 -0.18 5.33 -10.86
C TRP A 160 -0.63 6.40 -11.86
N ASP A 161 -1.93 6.64 -11.95
CA ASP A 161 -2.54 7.67 -12.81
C ASP A 161 -3.25 8.78 -11.99
N GLY A 162 -3.10 8.73 -10.67
CA GLY A 162 -3.68 9.74 -9.77
C GLY A 162 -2.79 10.97 -9.59
N PRO A 163 -3.33 12.03 -8.98
CA PRO A 163 -2.58 13.23 -8.62
C PRO A 163 -1.35 12.90 -7.76
N VAL A 164 -0.23 13.60 -8.02
CA VAL A 164 0.99 13.51 -7.23
C VAL A 164 1.22 14.74 -6.36
N ASP A 165 0.48 15.81 -6.64
CA ASP A 165 0.49 17.00 -5.79
C ASP A 165 -0.88 17.73 -5.83
N LEU A 166 -1.01 18.83 -5.05
CA LEU A 166 -2.27 19.56 -5.01
C LEU A 166 -2.57 20.32 -6.29
N TYR A 167 -1.57 20.68 -7.08
CA TYR A 167 -1.81 21.40 -8.35
C TYR A 167 -2.58 20.52 -9.33
N ASP A 168 -2.29 19.21 -9.37
CA ASP A 168 -3.05 18.24 -10.16
C ASP A 168 -4.53 18.13 -9.74
N MET A 169 -4.88 18.61 -8.55
CA MET A 169 -6.24 18.54 -8.00
C MET A 169 -7.02 19.84 -8.12
N PHE A 170 -6.37 20.94 -8.50
CA PHE A 170 -7.04 22.24 -8.60
C PHE A 170 -7.74 22.41 -9.94
N GLN A 171 -8.92 23.00 -9.89
CA GLN A 171 -9.64 23.44 -11.08
C GLN A 171 -9.18 24.85 -11.44
N LEU A 172 -8.24 24.95 -12.36
CA LEU A 172 -7.72 26.22 -12.88
C LEU A 172 -8.25 26.41 -14.31
N GLU A 173 -9.25 27.29 -14.48
CA GLU A 173 -9.96 27.51 -15.75
C GLU A 173 -9.44 28.73 -16.53
N GLY A 174 -8.43 29.41 -16.00
CA GLY A 174 -7.81 30.58 -16.64
C GLY A 174 -6.92 30.23 -17.83
N THR A 175 -6.43 31.26 -18.50
CA THR A 175 -5.34 31.11 -19.47
C THR A 175 -4.09 30.54 -18.80
N LYS A 176 -3.16 30.01 -19.59
CA LYS A 176 -1.90 29.48 -19.05
C LYS A 176 -1.15 30.52 -18.20
N GLU A 177 -1.09 31.77 -18.68
CA GLU A 177 -0.43 32.86 -17.98
C GLU A 177 -1.13 33.21 -16.66
N GLU A 178 -2.46 33.27 -16.64
CA GLU A 178 -3.24 33.51 -15.42
C GLU A 178 -3.03 32.37 -14.40
N ASN A 179 -3.04 31.11 -14.85
CA ASN A 179 -2.82 29.96 -13.98
C ASN A 179 -1.40 29.94 -13.39
N GLU A 180 -0.36 30.23 -14.19
CA GLU A 180 1.02 30.36 -13.72
C GLU A 180 1.19 31.46 -12.68
N ILE A 181 0.38 32.53 -12.76
CA ILE A 181 0.36 33.58 -11.74
C ILE A 181 -0.31 33.08 -10.46
N LEU A 182 -1.46 32.40 -10.58
CA LEU A 182 -2.19 31.85 -9.43
C LEU A 182 -1.35 30.82 -8.66
N GLU A 183 -0.65 29.94 -9.35
CA GLU A 183 0.20 28.92 -8.76
C GLU A 183 1.29 29.49 -7.84
N LYS A 184 1.79 30.71 -8.12
CA LYS A 184 2.76 31.39 -7.24
C LYS A 184 2.21 31.72 -5.84
N TYR A 185 0.89 31.78 -5.71
CA TYR A 185 0.20 32.12 -4.46
C TYR A 185 -0.51 30.92 -3.82
N LEU A 186 -0.59 29.80 -4.54
CA LEU A 186 -1.19 28.58 -4.03
C LEU A 186 -0.10 27.69 -3.38
N PRO A 187 -0.30 27.24 -2.13
CA PRO A 187 0.61 26.27 -1.56
C PRO A 187 0.44 24.93 -2.27
N ASN A 188 1.53 24.37 -2.77
CA ASN A 188 1.55 23.01 -3.28
C ASN A 188 1.92 22.01 -2.18
N TYR A 189 1.36 20.82 -2.24
CA TYR A 189 1.68 19.72 -1.36
C TYR A 189 1.92 18.46 -2.18
N LYS A 190 3.19 18.15 -2.40
CA LYS A 190 3.62 17.00 -3.19
C LYS A 190 3.76 15.76 -2.31
N ILE A 191 3.27 14.62 -2.79
CA ILE A 191 3.50 13.33 -2.14
C ILE A 191 4.82 12.72 -2.58
N ASN A 192 5.46 11.94 -1.69
CA ASN A 192 6.60 11.10 -2.05
C ASN A 192 6.05 9.73 -2.45
N LEU A 193 5.77 9.56 -3.74
CA LEU A 193 5.22 8.33 -4.29
C LEU A 193 6.35 7.35 -4.59
N VAL A 194 6.17 6.11 -4.13
CA VAL A 194 7.01 4.95 -4.47
C VAL A 194 6.12 3.96 -5.21
N ASP A 195 6.19 3.95 -6.54
CA ASP A 195 5.55 2.92 -7.36
C ASP A 195 6.49 1.72 -7.42
N ALA A 196 6.22 0.72 -6.58
CA ALA A 196 7.14 -0.37 -6.29
C ALA A 196 7.44 -1.25 -7.51
N GLU A 197 6.49 -1.38 -8.44
CA GLU A 197 6.67 -2.15 -9.67
C GLU A 197 7.48 -1.41 -10.74
N ARG A 198 7.48 -0.08 -10.69
CA ARG A 198 8.07 0.79 -11.71
C ARG A 198 9.26 1.60 -11.22
N LEU A 199 9.88 1.12 -10.14
CA LEU A 199 11.13 1.69 -9.66
C LEU A 199 12.25 1.47 -10.69
N GLU A 200 12.86 2.55 -11.16
CA GLU A 200 13.98 2.48 -12.11
C GLU A 200 15.26 1.99 -11.44
N ASP A 201 15.54 2.47 -10.24
CA ASP A 201 16.81 2.28 -9.52
C ASP A 201 16.61 1.36 -8.30
N VAL A 202 16.36 0.07 -8.51
CA VAL A 202 16.19 -0.90 -7.39
C VAL A 202 17.50 -1.14 -6.62
N GLU A 203 18.65 -0.79 -7.20
CA GLU A 203 19.97 -0.89 -6.59
C GLU A 203 20.16 0.07 -5.40
N LYS A 204 19.28 1.05 -5.24
CA LYS A 204 19.23 1.92 -4.08
C LYS A 204 18.76 1.22 -2.81
N PHE A 205 18.15 0.05 -2.96
CA PHE A 205 17.69 -0.78 -1.86
C PHE A 205 18.66 -1.93 -1.64
N SER A 206 18.59 -2.56 -0.49
CA SER A 206 19.46 -3.67 -0.12
C SER A 206 18.68 -4.85 0.43
N ASP A 207 19.36 -5.97 0.66
CA ASP A 207 18.82 -7.17 1.29
C ASP A 207 17.52 -7.69 0.60
N ASP A 208 16.62 -8.22 1.40
CA ASP A 208 15.33 -8.77 0.97
C ASP A 208 14.41 -7.74 0.30
N LEU A 209 14.47 -6.48 0.73
CA LEU A 209 13.69 -5.40 0.10
C LEU A 209 14.05 -5.22 -1.37
N GLN A 210 15.35 -5.22 -1.71
CA GLN A 210 15.81 -5.14 -3.10
C GLN A 210 15.31 -6.33 -3.91
N VAL A 211 15.45 -7.55 -3.37
CA VAL A 211 15.01 -8.78 -4.05
C VAL A 211 13.50 -8.74 -4.34
N ILE A 212 12.71 -8.35 -3.35
CA ILE A 212 11.25 -8.30 -3.49
C ILE A 212 10.81 -7.18 -4.46
N LEU A 213 11.41 -6.01 -4.39
CA LEU A 213 11.09 -4.92 -5.33
C LEU A 213 11.47 -5.28 -6.77
N THR A 214 12.59 -5.98 -6.97
CA THR A 214 12.98 -6.49 -8.30
C THR A 214 12.02 -7.57 -8.78
N MET A 215 11.58 -8.47 -7.91
CA MET A 215 10.56 -9.46 -8.22
C MET A 215 9.25 -8.82 -8.70
N LEU A 216 8.84 -7.70 -8.07
CA LEU A 216 7.63 -6.97 -8.47
C LEU A 216 7.69 -6.44 -9.90
N ARG A 217 8.86 -6.04 -10.40
CA ARG A 217 9.04 -5.58 -11.78
C ARG A 217 8.73 -6.67 -12.80
N TYR A 218 8.97 -7.92 -12.45
CA TYR A 218 8.79 -9.07 -13.34
C TYR A 218 7.47 -9.82 -13.14
N ARG A 219 6.61 -9.38 -12.20
CA ARG A 219 5.42 -10.15 -11.82
C ARG A 219 4.42 -10.41 -12.94
N ASP A 220 4.38 -9.53 -13.95
CA ASP A 220 3.45 -9.65 -15.08
C ASP A 220 4.03 -10.49 -16.24
N SER A 221 5.32 -10.86 -16.17
CA SER A 221 6.00 -11.72 -17.13
C SER A 221 6.42 -13.04 -16.48
N LYS A 222 5.74 -14.14 -16.86
CA LYS A 222 6.06 -15.46 -16.32
C LYS A 222 7.52 -15.85 -16.55
N GLU A 223 8.04 -15.58 -17.73
CA GLU A 223 9.40 -15.96 -18.12
C GLU A 223 10.42 -15.18 -17.28
N GLU A 224 10.33 -13.85 -17.28
CA GLU A 224 11.25 -12.99 -16.53
C GLU A 224 11.19 -13.25 -15.02
N LEU A 225 9.99 -13.45 -14.46
CA LEU A 225 9.82 -13.78 -13.05
C LEU A 225 10.44 -15.15 -12.72
N THR A 226 10.25 -16.16 -13.58
CA THR A 226 10.83 -17.48 -13.39
C THR A 226 12.35 -17.43 -13.44
N ASP A 227 12.91 -16.72 -14.41
CA ASP A 227 14.36 -16.57 -14.55
C ASP A 227 14.94 -15.84 -13.33
N TYR A 228 14.33 -14.74 -12.90
CA TYR A 228 14.76 -14.01 -11.71
C TYR A 228 14.74 -14.86 -10.43
N ILE A 229 13.67 -15.67 -10.25
CA ILE A 229 13.57 -16.60 -9.11
C ILE A 229 14.68 -17.65 -9.17
N ASN A 230 14.97 -18.18 -10.35
CA ASN A 230 16.02 -19.17 -10.52
C ASN A 230 17.43 -18.59 -10.26
N GLU A 231 17.69 -17.37 -10.69
CA GLU A 231 18.93 -16.65 -10.38
C GLU A 231 19.10 -16.38 -8.88
N ASN A 232 17.98 -16.14 -8.17
CA ASN A 232 17.93 -15.86 -6.73
C ASN A 232 17.41 -17.06 -5.92
N LYS A 233 17.54 -18.28 -6.43
CA LYS A 233 16.95 -19.49 -5.85
C LYS A 233 17.25 -19.68 -4.38
N LYS A 234 18.49 -19.38 -3.95
CA LYS A 234 18.90 -19.50 -2.55
C LYS A 234 18.06 -18.64 -1.61
N PHE A 235 17.66 -17.46 -2.03
CA PHE A 235 16.76 -16.58 -1.27
C PHE A 235 15.34 -17.16 -1.27
N PHE A 236 14.77 -17.42 -2.45
CA PHE A 236 13.38 -17.84 -2.59
C PHE A 236 13.07 -19.23 -2.02
N GLN A 237 14.07 -20.07 -1.83
CA GLN A 237 13.91 -21.36 -1.12
C GLN A 237 13.92 -21.24 0.40
N ASN A 238 14.33 -20.08 0.94
CA ASN A 238 14.50 -19.87 2.38
C ASN A 238 13.89 -18.55 2.80
N VAL A 239 12.59 -18.38 2.57
CA VAL A 239 11.85 -17.15 2.86
C VAL A 239 11.17 -17.29 4.22
N ASP A 240 11.34 -16.30 5.10
CA ASP A 240 10.61 -16.24 6.37
C ASP A 240 9.10 -16.06 6.16
N TYR A 241 8.32 -16.39 7.18
CA TYR A 241 6.86 -16.36 7.11
C TYR A 241 6.32 -14.97 6.74
N GLU A 242 6.83 -13.89 7.34
CA GLU A 242 6.36 -12.54 7.08
C GLU A 242 6.63 -12.11 5.64
N THR A 243 7.83 -12.38 5.15
CA THR A 243 8.22 -12.12 3.75
C THR A 243 7.37 -12.95 2.79
N SER A 244 7.09 -14.22 3.09
CA SER A 244 6.21 -15.06 2.28
C SER A 244 4.79 -14.51 2.19
N GLN A 245 4.24 -13.99 3.29
CA GLN A 245 2.91 -13.37 3.32
C GLN A 245 2.87 -12.06 2.54
N ALA A 246 3.94 -11.26 2.59
CA ALA A 246 4.07 -10.08 1.75
C ALA A 246 4.15 -10.45 0.26
N MET A 247 4.96 -11.45 -0.11
CA MET A 247 5.03 -11.97 -1.49
C MET A 247 3.67 -12.47 -1.98
N LYS A 248 2.93 -13.20 -1.13
CA LYS A 248 1.57 -13.64 -1.43
C LYS A 248 0.65 -12.46 -1.77
N ALA A 249 0.74 -11.37 -1.00
CA ALA A 249 -0.01 -10.15 -1.25
C ALA A 249 0.41 -9.47 -2.56
N PHE A 250 1.71 -9.32 -2.79
CA PHE A 250 2.28 -8.69 -3.97
C PHE A 250 1.98 -9.44 -5.27
N LEU A 251 2.03 -10.77 -5.25
CA LEU A 251 1.74 -11.62 -6.40
C LEU A 251 0.26 -12.01 -6.51
N ASN A 252 -0.59 -11.50 -5.61
CA ASN A 252 -2.01 -11.83 -5.56
C ASN A 252 -2.30 -13.34 -5.51
N MET A 253 -1.46 -14.09 -4.78
CA MET A 253 -1.61 -15.54 -4.63
C MET A 253 -2.79 -15.89 -3.73
N LYS A 254 -3.58 -16.88 -4.11
CA LYS A 254 -4.71 -17.36 -3.28
C LYS A 254 -4.22 -18.02 -1.99
N GLN A 255 -3.18 -18.81 -2.08
CA GLN A 255 -2.60 -19.55 -0.96
C GLN A 255 -1.12 -19.85 -1.21
N ILE A 256 -0.37 -20.13 -0.15
CA ILE A 256 0.97 -20.69 -0.21
C ILE A 256 0.87 -22.15 0.22
N PRO A 257 1.40 -23.11 -0.55
CA PRO A 257 1.39 -24.51 -0.15
C PRO A 257 2.09 -24.73 1.21
N GLY A 258 1.44 -25.44 2.13
CA GLY A 258 1.98 -25.70 3.47
C GLY A 258 1.89 -24.53 4.46
N GLU A 259 1.25 -23.40 4.09
CA GLU A 259 1.16 -22.19 4.93
C GLU A 259 0.65 -22.43 6.36
N ALA A 260 -0.27 -23.40 6.53
CA ALA A 260 -0.86 -23.69 7.84
C ALA A 260 0.09 -24.48 8.76
N GLU A 261 1.05 -25.21 8.19
CA GLU A 261 1.92 -26.14 8.91
C GLU A 261 3.28 -25.52 9.28
N HIS A 262 3.68 -24.42 8.60
CA HIS A 262 5.05 -23.90 8.62
C HIS A 262 5.19 -22.45 9.15
N LYS A 263 4.38 -22.03 10.12
CA LYS A 263 4.46 -20.66 10.67
C LYS A 263 5.81 -20.28 11.29
N GLU A 264 6.59 -21.25 11.71
CA GLU A 264 7.92 -21.07 12.33
C GLU A 264 9.07 -21.56 11.43
N GLU A 265 8.78 -22.04 10.23
CA GLU A 265 9.77 -22.60 9.31
C GLU A 265 9.98 -21.68 8.09
N MET A 266 11.12 -21.87 7.41
CA MET A 266 11.39 -21.22 6.14
C MET A 266 10.52 -21.83 5.03
N ILE A 267 9.99 -21.00 4.15
CA ILE A 267 9.06 -21.37 3.09
C ILE A 267 9.77 -21.37 1.74
N ASP A 268 9.57 -22.42 0.95
CA ASP A 268 10.04 -22.49 -0.44
C ASP A 268 9.05 -21.79 -1.37
N MET A 269 9.33 -20.53 -1.65
CA MET A 269 8.50 -19.72 -2.56
C MET A 269 8.72 -20.06 -4.03
N CYS A 270 9.83 -20.71 -4.42
CA CYS A 270 10.01 -21.17 -5.81
C CYS A 270 8.92 -22.18 -6.17
N LYS A 271 8.67 -23.14 -5.28
CA LYS A 271 7.61 -24.15 -5.46
C LYS A 271 6.23 -23.50 -5.43
N ALA A 272 5.98 -22.60 -4.49
CA ALA A 272 4.71 -21.91 -4.35
C ALA A 272 4.33 -21.10 -5.60
N ILE A 273 5.29 -20.40 -6.19
CA ILE A 273 5.07 -19.61 -7.41
C ILE A 273 4.85 -20.52 -8.62
N GLN A 274 5.60 -21.63 -8.74
CA GLN A 274 5.37 -22.59 -9.81
C GLN A 274 3.96 -23.21 -9.74
N GLU A 275 3.51 -23.62 -8.56
CA GLU A 275 2.16 -24.15 -8.35
C GLU A 275 1.07 -23.10 -8.69
N MET A 276 1.31 -21.83 -8.33
CA MET A 276 0.41 -20.73 -8.70
C MET A 276 0.24 -20.61 -10.23
N TYR A 277 1.32 -20.70 -10.99
CA TYR A 277 1.25 -20.67 -12.46
C TYR A 277 0.52 -21.89 -13.03
N ASP A 278 0.83 -23.08 -12.51
CA ASP A 278 0.20 -24.31 -12.98
C ASP A 278 -1.31 -24.32 -12.71
N ASP A 279 -1.73 -23.80 -11.55
CA ASP A 279 -3.15 -23.60 -11.23
C ASP A 279 -3.80 -22.55 -12.13
N GLY A 280 -3.11 -21.46 -12.41
CA GLY A 280 -3.59 -20.43 -13.34
C GLY A 280 -3.79 -20.96 -14.76
N VAL A 281 -2.88 -21.81 -15.24
CA VAL A 281 -3.01 -22.50 -16.54
C VAL A 281 -4.20 -23.43 -16.54
N LYS A 282 -4.37 -24.25 -15.50
CA LYS A 282 -5.52 -25.16 -15.37
C LYS A 282 -6.85 -24.38 -15.34
N ASP A 283 -6.93 -23.33 -14.52
CA ASP A 283 -8.12 -22.47 -14.46
C ASP A 283 -8.41 -21.81 -15.83
N GLY A 284 -7.36 -21.39 -16.55
CA GLY A 284 -7.47 -20.80 -17.88
C GLY A 284 -8.03 -21.78 -18.93
N ILE A 285 -7.49 -22.99 -18.94
CA ILE A 285 -7.94 -24.07 -19.83
C ILE A 285 -9.41 -24.40 -19.51
N GLN A 286 -9.75 -24.62 -18.24
CA GLN A 286 -11.11 -24.94 -17.83
C GLN A 286 -12.12 -23.86 -18.26
N LYS A 287 -11.80 -22.57 -17.98
CA LYS A 287 -12.66 -21.44 -18.43
C LYS A 287 -12.75 -21.34 -19.95
N GLY A 288 -11.67 -21.67 -20.66
CA GLY A 288 -11.66 -21.73 -22.14
C GLY A 288 -12.61 -22.82 -22.66
N VAL A 289 -12.54 -24.02 -22.09
CA VAL A 289 -13.42 -25.14 -22.40
C VAL A 289 -14.88 -24.79 -22.09
N GLU A 290 -15.17 -24.26 -20.89
CA GLU A 290 -16.53 -23.84 -20.54
C GLU A 290 -17.13 -22.78 -21.50
N ARG A 291 -16.33 -21.79 -21.89
CA ARG A 291 -16.74 -20.77 -22.88
C ARG A 291 -16.97 -21.40 -24.25
N GLY A 292 -16.12 -22.33 -24.66
CA GLY A 292 -16.28 -23.07 -25.92
C GLY A 292 -17.57 -23.90 -25.93
N ILE A 293 -17.83 -24.66 -24.88
CA ILE A 293 -19.07 -25.43 -24.71
C ILE A 293 -20.30 -24.51 -24.78
N ALA A 294 -20.27 -23.41 -24.01
CA ALA A 294 -21.36 -22.44 -23.99
C ALA A 294 -21.59 -21.79 -25.38
N ALA A 295 -20.52 -21.57 -26.15
CA ALA A 295 -20.61 -21.05 -27.52
C ALA A 295 -21.25 -22.09 -28.47
N VAL A 296 -20.81 -23.35 -28.40
CA VAL A 296 -21.39 -24.44 -29.19
C VAL A 296 -22.88 -24.62 -28.91
N ILE A 297 -23.27 -24.69 -27.61
CA ILE A 297 -24.68 -24.82 -27.22
C ILE A 297 -25.51 -23.65 -27.76
N ARG A 298 -25.07 -22.43 -27.61
CA ARG A 298 -25.79 -21.24 -28.14
C ARG A 298 -25.88 -21.25 -29.66
N THR A 299 -24.83 -21.68 -30.34
CA THR A 299 -24.82 -21.78 -31.80
C THR A 299 -25.80 -22.83 -32.29
N CYS A 300 -25.80 -24.03 -31.70
CA CYS A 300 -26.75 -25.09 -32.03
C CYS A 300 -28.20 -24.62 -31.79
N ARG A 301 -28.50 -23.99 -30.69
CA ARG A 301 -29.81 -23.41 -30.39
C ARG A 301 -30.24 -22.38 -31.45
N ASN A 302 -29.34 -21.46 -31.80
CA ASN A 302 -29.65 -20.43 -32.80
C ASN A 302 -29.88 -21.00 -34.20
N LEU A 303 -29.30 -22.14 -34.49
CA LEU A 303 -29.50 -22.89 -35.73
C LEU A 303 -30.68 -23.87 -35.68
N ASN A 304 -31.47 -23.88 -34.56
CA ASN A 304 -32.58 -24.78 -34.31
C ASN A 304 -32.20 -26.28 -34.35
N VAL A 305 -30.96 -26.60 -33.91
CA VAL A 305 -30.54 -27.98 -33.66
C VAL A 305 -31.24 -28.50 -32.42
N SER A 306 -31.66 -29.79 -32.44
CA SER A 306 -32.32 -30.38 -31.27
C SER A 306 -31.42 -30.41 -30.01
N GLU A 307 -32.04 -30.42 -28.83
CA GLU A 307 -31.30 -30.58 -27.57
C GLU A 307 -30.49 -31.86 -27.52
N GLU A 308 -31.06 -32.98 -28.04
CA GLU A 308 -30.42 -34.28 -28.12
C GLU A 308 -29.18 -34.26 -29.03
N ASP A 309 -29.29 -33.68 -30.22
CA ASP A 309 -28.16 -33.56 -31.15
C ASP A 309 -27.11 -32.60 -30.61
N THR A 310 -27.52 -31.53 -29.93
CA THR A 310 -26.60 -30.58 -29.27
C THR A 310 -25.84 -31.27 -28.14
N LEU A 311 -26.52 -32.06 -27.31
CA LEU A 311 -25.90 -32.85 -26.25
C LEU A 311 -24.84 -33.81 -26.82
N ASN A 312 -25.21 -34.57 -27.88
CA ASN A 312 -24.29 -35.52 -28.52
C ASN A 312 -23.07 -34.79 -29.13
N ASN A 313 -23.27 -33.64 -29.75
CA ASN A 313 -22.19 -32.83 -30.31
C ASN A 313 -21.23 -32.34 -29.20
N VAL A 314 -21.75 -31.75 -28.12
CA VAL A 314 -20.93 -31.26 -26.98
C VAL A 314 -20.16 -32.41 -26.35
N GLN A 315 -20.82 -33.57 -26.16
CA GLN A 315 -20.18 -34.74 -25.59
C GLN A 315 -19.00 -35.22 -26.44
N ARG A 316 -19.19 -35.29 -27.76
CA ARG A 316 -18.17 -35.79 -28.70
C ARG A 316 -17.00 -34.77 -28.84
N GLU A 317 -17.29 -33.49 -29.03
CA GLU A 317 -16.28 -32.48 -29.35
C GLU A 317 -15.41 -32.15 -28.14
N TYR A 318 -15.93 -32.29 -26.91
CA TYR A 318 -15.21 -32.00 -25.65
C TYR A 318 -14.88 -33.23 -24.83
N GLU A 319 -15.13 -34.43 -25.38
CA GLU A 319 -14.84 -35.74 -24.70
C GLU A 319 -15.46 -35.82 -23.29
N LEU A 320 -16.67 -35.28 -23.11
CA LEU A 320 -17.34 -35.22 -21.80
C LEU A 320 -18.15 -36.52 -21.57
N SER A 321 -18.35 -36.82 -20.27
CA SER A 321 -19.37 -37.78 -19.89
C SER A 321 -20.77 -37.27 -20.20
N MET A 322 -21.73 -38.16 -20.35
CA MET A 322 -23.15 -37.78 -20.60
C MET A 322 -23.70 -36.89 -19.48
N GLU A 323 -23.26 -37.11 -18.27
CA GLU A 323 -23.71 -36.36 -17.09
C GLU A 323 -23.18 -34.91 -17.08
N GLU A 324 -21.90 -34.73 -17.42
CA GLU A 324 -21.28 -33.43 -17.57
C GLU A 324 -21.87 -32.62 -18.74
N ALA A 325 -22.04 -33.26 -19.88
CA ALA A 325 -22.65 -32.62 -21.07
C ALA A 325 -24.09 -32.14 -20.77
N LYS A 326 -24.90 -32.94 -20.05
CA LYS A 326 -26.25 -32.55 -19.60
C LYS A 326 -26.22 -31.30 -18.71
N LYS A 327 -25.30 -31.26 -17.74
CA LYS A 327 -25.15 -30.14 -16.82
C LYS A 327 -24.84 -28.82 -17.56
N TYR A 328 -23.95 -28.90 -18.56
CA TYR A 328 -23.66 -27.73 -19.41
C TYR A 328 -24.86 -27.32 -20.24
N LEU A 329 -25.59 -28.29 -20.83
CA LEU A 329 -26.78 -28.01 -21.59
C LEU A 329 -27.85 -27.32 -20.76
N GLU A 330 -28.17 -27.81 -19.57
CA GLU A 330 -29.08 -27.17 -18.59
C GLU A 330 -28.67 -25.74 -18.21
N THR A 331 -27.37 -25.49 -18.16
CA THR A 331 -26.83 -24.18 -17.77
C THR A 331 -26.92 -23.16 -18.89
N TYR A 332 -26.65 -23.57 -20.14
CA TYR A 332 -26.43 -22.64 -21.26
C TYR A 332 -27.48 -22.70 -22.36
N TRP A 333 -28.42 -23.64 -22.30
CA TRP A 333 -29.50 -23.78 -23.31
C TRP A 333 -30.59 -22.74 -23.15
N ARG A 334 -30.78 -22.16 -21.99
CA ARG A 334 -31.84 -21.16 -21.67
C ARG A 334 -31.74 -19.86 -22.46
#